data_ecde448af4e256936419bb4b26f018db
#
_entry.id   ecde448af4e256936419bb4b26f018db
#
_cell.length_a   1.000
_cell.length_b   1.000
_cell.length_c   1.000
_cell.angle_alpha   90.00
_cell.angle_beta   90.00
_cell.angle_gamma   90.00
#
_symmetry.space_group_name_H-M   'P 1'
#
loop_
_entity.id
_entity.type
_entity.pdbx_description
1 polymer ?
#
loop_
_entity_poly.entity_id
_entity_poly.type
_entity_poly.pdbx_seq_one_letter_code
_entity_poly.pdbx_strand_id
1 'polypeptide(L)'
;LNHVEIVYTTDDPVDDLHFHEQMAKDPTLKTKVSPCWRPDKATKIDQATFLPWLHQLEAVVGRKLATLQDLFDAMDERLDYFVKHGCHASDHGLDAFHYAPSTYEGANAVYQKALKGEELTEKDLDVYQGALLIHLGRQYHKYGIVPQSHIGALRNNSTRQFNTLGVD
;
A
#
# COMPACT_ATOMS: atom_id res chain seq x y z
N LEU A 1 6.36 26.80 20.26
CA LEU A 1 6.07 25.35 20.16
C LEU A 1 4.79 25.19 19.37
N ASN A 2 4.81 24.38 18.32
CA ASN A 2 3.63 24.09 17.51
C ASN A 2 2.73 23.14 18.31
N HIS A 3 1.45 23.49 18.44
CA HIS A 3 0.45 22.64 19.06
C HIS A 3 -0.10 21.66 18.03
N VAL A 4 0.64 20.57 17.77
CA VAL A 4 0.21 19.52 16.85
C VAL A 4 -0.73 18.57 17.59
N GLU A 5 -1.96 18.46 17.13
CA GLU A 5 -2.99 17.58 17.73
C GLU A 5 -2.88 16.14 17.23
N ILE A 6 -2.65 15.98 15.92
CA ILE A 6 -2.53 14.67 15.28
C ILE A 6 -1.44 14.64 14.21
N VAL A 7 -0.74 13.54 14.12
CA VAL A 7 0.24 13.23 13.06
C VAL A 7 -0.14 11.88 12.47
N TYR A 8 -0.08 11.79 11.15
CA TYR A 8 -0.16 10.52 10.43
C TYR A 8 1.23 10.11 9.96
N THR A 9 1.57 8.86 10.22
CA THR A 9 2.78 8.21 9.70
C THR A 9 2.52 7.64 8.31
N THR A 10 3.47 6.93 7.75
CA THR A 10 3.31 6.22 6.47
C THR A 10 3.71 4.77 6.69
N ASP A 11 2.73 3.87 6.67
CA ASP A 11 2.91 2.51 7.15
C ASP A 11 2.50 1.48 6.10
N ASP A 12 3.33 0.46 5.91
CA ASP A 12 3.11 -0.62 4.97
C ASP A 12 2.06 -1.61 5.51
N PRO A 13 1.23 -2.24 4.66
CA PRO A 13 0.28 -3.29 5.09
C PRO A 13 0.85 -4.40 5.98
N VAL A 14 2.15 -4.67 5.88
CA VAL A 14 2.82 -5.70 6.70
C VAL A 14 3.26 -5.21 8.09
N ASP A 15 3.16 -3.91 8.36
CA ASP A 15 3.59 -3.31 9.62
C ASP A 15 2.73 -3.80 10.81
N ASP A 16 3.37 -4.16 11.92
CA ASP A 16 2.70 -4.62 13.13
C ASP A 16 2.16 -3.48 14.01
N LEU A 17 2.47 -2.22 13.68
CA LEU A 17 2.03 -1.01 14.37
C LEU A 17 2.38 -0.96 15.87
N HIS A 18 3.34 -1.77 16.34
CA HIS A 18 3.65 -1.85 17.77
C HIS A 18 4.11 -0.51 18.36
N PHE A 19 4.78 0.35 17.58
CA PHE A 19 5.15 1.69 18.05
C PHE A 19 3.92 2.60 18.22
N HIS A 20 2.91 2.46 17.36
CA HIS A 20 1.64 3.18 17.53
C HIS A 20 0.94 2.76 18.80
N GLU A 21 0.93 1.46 19.12
CA GLU A 21 0.38 0.95 20.37
C GLU A 21 1.13 1.45 21.61
N GLN A 22 2.47 1.55 21.51
CA GLN A 22 3.28 2.10 22.60
C GLN A 22 3.00 3.59 22.81
N MET A 23 2.99 4.37 21.73
CA MET A 23 2.70 5.80 21.78
C MET A 23 1.29 6.08 22.30
N ALA A 24 0.29 5.27 21.91
CA ALA A 24 -1.08 5.41 22.40
C ALA A 24 -1.22 5.18 23.92
N LYS A 25 -0.28 4.45 24.54
CA LYS A 25 -0.24 4.17 25.98
C LYS A 25 0.58 5.18 26.78
N ASP A 26 1.32 6.07 26.11
CA ASP A 26 2.18 7.07 26.76
C ASP A 26 1.37 8.31 27.19
N PRO A 27 1.12 8.52 28.49
CA PRO A 27 0.33 9.65 28.97
C PRO A 27 1.06 11.00 28.84
N THR A 28 2.35 10.99 28.54
CA THR A 28 3.14 12.22 28.33
C THR A 28 3.04 12.75 26.90
N LEU A 29 2.68 11.89 25.95
CA LEU A 29 2.50 12.24 24.54
C LEU A 29 1.11 12.86 24.31
N LYS A 30 1.08 14.17 24.08
CA LYS A 30 -0.17 14.91 23.83
C LYS A 30 -0.65 14.83 22.39
N THR A 31 0.28 14.65 21.46
CA THR A 31 -0.02 14.51 20.04
C THR A 31 -0.48 13.09 19.75
N LYS A 32 -1.65 12.94 19.15
CA LYS A 32 -2.10 11.65 18.66
C LYS A 32 -1.26 11.24 17.44
N VAL A 33 -0.67 10.05 17.44
CA VAL A 33 0.01 9.48 16.29
C VAL A 33 -0.86 8.35 15.75
N SER A 34 -1.25 8.47 14.48
CA SER A 34 -2.14 7.52 13.81
C SER A 34 -1.44 6.92 12.59
N PRO A 35 -1.62 5.63 12.31
CA PRO A 35 -1.09 5.04 11.09
C PRO A 35 -1.82 5.56 9.86
N CYS A 36 -1.10 5.66 8.74
CA CYS A 36 -1.66 5.93 7.43
C CYS A 36 -1.35 4.75 6.50
N TRP A 37 -2.37 4.19 5.92
CA TRP A 37 -2.29 3.02 5.06
C TRP A 37 -1.60 3.31 3.73
N ARG A 38 -0.45 2.65 3.45
CA ARG A 38 0.32 2.84 2.21
C ARG A 38 0.60 1.52 1.50
N PRO A 39 -0.30 1.07 0.62
CA PRO A 39 -0.18 -0.21 -0.08
C PRO A 39 0.62 -0.14 -1.39
N ASP A 40 1.58 0.76 -1.52
CA ASP A 40 2.33 1.01 -2.76
C ASP A 40 2.99 -0.25 -3.33
N LYS A 41 3.52 -1.13 -2.47
CA LYS A 41 4.15 -2.37 -2.93
C LYS A 41 3.17 -3.34 -3.55
N ALA A 42 1.89 -3.28 -3.16
CA ALA A 42 0.84 -4.06 -3.82
C ALA A 42 0.55 -3.53 -5.22
N THR A 43 0.63 -2.21 -5.46
CA THR A 43 0.38 -1.62 -6.78
C THR A 43 1.52 -1.86 -7.77
N LYS A 44 2.76 -2.02 -7.27
CA LYS A 44 3.99 -2.16 -8.06
C LYS A 44 4.31 -3.62 -8.38
N ILE A 45 3.35 -4.31 -9.00
CA ILE A 45 3.40 -5.76 -9.28
C ILE A 45 4.52 -6.17 -10.24
N ASP A 46 5.00 -5.25 -11.08
CA ASP A 46 6.09 -5.42 -12.03
C ASP A 46 7.49 -5.25 -11.43
N GLN A 47 7.56 -4.74 -10.20
CA GLN A 47 8.85 -4.46 -9.57
C GLN A 47 9.41 -5.67 -8.82
N ALA A 48 10.73 -5.78 -8.80
CA ALA A 48 11.43 -6.85 -8.09
C ALA A 48 11.12 -6.92 -6.58
N THR A 49 10.58 -5.84 -6.01
CA THR A 49 10.17 -5.76 -4.60
C THR A 49 8.81 -6.41 -4.32
N PHE A 50 8.00 -6.69 -5.33
CA PHE A 50 6.64 -7.22 -5.16
C PHE A 50 6.61 -8.60 -4.50
N LEU A 51 7.32 -9.60 -5.07
CA LEU A 51 7.30 -10.96 -4.52
C LEU A 51 7.89 -11.06 -3.11
N PRO A 52 9.04 -10.42 -2.80
CA PRO A 52 9.53 -10.37 -1.42
C PRO A 52 8.53 -9.77 -0.45
N TRP A 53 7.85 -8.70 -0.83
CA TRP A 53 6.80 -8.08 -0.02
C TRP A 53 5.57 -9.00 0.14
N LEU A 54 5.15 -9.66 -0.94
CA LEU A 54 4.03 -10.61 -0.90
C LEU A 54 4.29 -11.73 0.11
N HIS A 55 5.53 -12.27 0.15
CA HIS A 55 5.91 -13.29 1.12
C HIS A 55 5.88 -12.76 2.56
N GLN A 56 6.20 -11.47 2.78
CA GLN A 56 6.03 -10.85 4.10
C GLN A 56 4.55 -10.76 4.47
N LEU A 57 3.69 -10.35 3.53
CA LEU A 57 2.26 -10.29 3.76
C LEU A 57 1.68 -11.69 4.06
N GLU A 58 2.09 -12.73 3.31
CA GLU A 58 1.74 -14.13 3.58
C GLU A 58 2.10 -14.55 5.01
N ALA A 59 3.29 -14.17 5.47
CA ALA A 59 3.74 -14.47 6.83
C ALA A 59 2.89 -13.77 7.89
N VAL A 60 2.50 -12.51 7.65
CA VAL A 60 1.66 -11.71 8.56
C VAL A 60 0.25 -12.28 8.66
N VAL A 61 -0.36 -12.67 7.52
CA VAL A 61 -1.73 -13.21 7.50
C VAL A 61 -1.79 -14.72 7.70
N GLY A 62 -0.65 -15.39 7.77
CA GLY A 62 -0.53 -16.83 8.09
C GLY A 62 -1.04 -17.79 7.00
N ARG A 63 -1.13 -17.32 5.74
CA ARG A 63 -1.62 -18.14 4.61
C ARG A 63 -0.98 -17.74 3.29
N LYS A 64 -0.99 -18.66 2.31
CA LYS A 64 -0.57 -18.37 0.93
C LYS A 64 -1.58 -17.51 0.21
N LEU A 65 -1.06 -16.61 -0.63
CA LEU A 65 -1.85 -15.70 -1.45
C LEU A 65 -1.73 -16.15 -2.92
N ALA A 66 -2.37 -17.29 -3.23
CA ALA A 66 -2.25 -17.96 -4.52
C ALA A 66 -3.10 -17.32 -5.63
N THR A 67 -4.14 -16.58 -5.25
CA THR A 67 -5.04 -15.89 -6.19
C THR A 67 -5.12 -14.41 -5.87
N LEU A 68 -5.60 -13.61 -6.83
CA LEU A 68 -5.88 -12.19 -6.60
C LEU A 68 -6.91 -11.98 -5.49
N GLN A 69 -7.88 -12.91 -5.32
CA GLN A 69 -8.85 -12.83 -4.22
C GLN A 69 -8.16 -13.02 -2.87
N ASP A 70 -7.22 -13.96 -2.77
CA ASP A 70 -6.45 -14.15 -1.53
C ASP A 70 -5.68 -12.87 -1.16
N LEU A 71 -5.11 -12.17 -2.16
CA LEU A 71 -4.47 -10.87 -1.94
C LEU A 71 -5.49 -9.83 -1.46
N PHE A 72 -6.66 -9.72 -2.09
CA PHE A 72 -7.71 -8.79 -1.68
C PHE A 72 -8.16 -9.05 -0.26
N ASP A 73 -8.42 -10.30 0.09
CA ASP A 73 -8.85 -10.70 1.44
C ASP A 73 -7.76 -10.39 2.49
N ALA A 74 -6.49 -10.60 2.14
CA ALA A 74 -5.36 -10.24 3.01
C ALA A 74 -5.25 -8.72 3.20
N MET A 75 -5.40 -7.93 2.13
CA MET A 75 -5.40 -6.47 2.20
C MET A 75 -6.57 -5.95 3.04
N ASP A 76 -7.75 -6.54 2.91
CA ASP A 76 -8.94 -6.18 3.70
C ASP A 76 -8.74 -6.48 5.18
N GLU A 77 -8.18 -7.64 5.52
CA GLU A 77 -7.82 -8.02 6.90
C GLU A 77 -6.81 -7.05 7.50
N ARG A 78 -5.78 -6.68 6.73
CA ARG A 78 -4.77 -5.73 7.19
C ARG A 78 -5.33 -4.30 7.32
N LEU A 79 -6.17 -3.88 6.40
CA LEU A 79 -6.82 -2.56 6.50
C LEU A 79 -7.74 -2.48 7.72
N ASP A 80 -8.50 -3.53 8.02
CA ASP A 80 -9.32 -3.62 9.23
C ASP A 80 -8.45 -3.50 10.51
N TYR A 81 -7.28 -4.15 10.51
CA TYR A 81 -6.29 -4.01 11.57
C TYR A 81 -5.82 -2.56 11.74
N PHE A 82 -5.48 -1.88 10.64
CA PHE A 82 -5.07 -0.47 10.65
C PHE A 82 -6.18 0.46 11.15
N VAL A 83 -7.42 0.23 10.71
CA VAL A 83 -8.59 0.99 11.18
C VAL A 83 -8.78 0.85 12.69
N LYS A 84 -8.62 -0.35 13.24
CA LYS A 84 -8.67 -0.59 14.68
C LYS A 84 -7.56 0.15 15.45
N HIS A 85 -6.45 0.49 14.79
CA HIS A 85 -5.36 1.30 15.34
C HIS A 85 -5.50 2.80 15.02
N GLY A 86 -6.65 3.23 14.51
CA GLY A 86 -6.97 4.64 14.28
C GLY A 86 -6.54 5.20 12.93
N CYS A 87 -6.37 4.35 11.93
CA CYS A 87 -6.15 4.76 10.55
C CYS A 87 -7.41 5.41 9.97
N HIS A 88 -7.27 6.62 9.41
CA HIS A 88 -8.34 7.35 8.74
C HIS A 88 -7.94 7.89 7.37
N ALA A 89 -6.71 7.64 6.94
CA ALA A 89 -6.20 8.09 5.64
C ALA A 89 -5.40 6.99 4.98
N SER A 90 -5.37 6.99 3.65
CA SER A 90 -4.41 6.23 2.87
C SER A 90 -3.50 7.18 2.08
N ASP A 91 -2.27 6.74 1.84
CA ASP A 91 -1.26 7.44 1.08
C ASP A 91 -0.80 6.55 -0.08
N HIS A 92 -0.82 7.07 -1.29
CA HIS A 92 -0.44 6.33 -2.50
C HIS A 92 0.58 7.11 -3.30
N GLY A 93 1.77 6.55 -3.50
CA GLY A 93 2.80 7.08 -4.40
C GLY A 93 2.76 6.35 -5.74
N LEU A 94 2.02 6.90 -6.69
CA LEU A 94 1.85 6.34 -8.02
C LEU A 94 2.74 7.07 -9.03
N ASP A 95 3.61 6.34 -9.73
CA ASP A 95 4.46 6.91 -10.79
C ASP A 95 3.61 7.32 -11.99
N ALA A 96 2.62 6.48 -12.34
CA ALA A 96 1.56 6.75 -13.31
C ALA A 96 0.24 6.16 -12.80
N PHE A 97 -0.86 6.61 -13.36
CA PHE A 97 -2.17 6.05 -13.05
C PHE A 97 -2.53 5.03 -14.13
N HIS A 98 -2.44 3.76 -13.79
CA HIS A 98 -2.76 2.65 -14.68
C HIS A 98 -4.21 2.21 -14.47
N TYR A 99 -5.01 2.23 -15.54
CA TYR A 99 -6.39 1.79 -15.51
C TYR A 99 -6.88 1.26 -16.86
N ALA A 100 -7.43 0.06 -16.85
CA ALA A 100 -8.27 -0.44 -17.91
C ALA A 100 -9.49 -1.16 -17.32
N PRO A 101 -10.69 -1.05 -17.94
CA PRO A 101 -11.81 -1.90 -17.57
C PRO A 101 -11.42 -3.37 -17.70
N SER A 102 -11.63 -4.14 -16.64
CA SER A 102 -11.25 -5.55 -16.62
C SER A 102 -12.23 -6.38 -15.80
N THR A 103 -12.25 -7.69 -16.09
CA THR A 103 -12.92 -8.66 -15.22
C THR A 103 -11.94 -9.11 -14.12
N TYR A 104 -12.49 -9.72 -13.08
CA TYR A 104 -11.68 -10.35 -12.05
C TYR A 104 -10.71 -11.41 -12.66
N GLU A 105 -11.20 -12.23 -13.58
CA GLU A 105 -10.41 -13.28 -14.23
C GLU A 105 -9.22 -12.69 -15.01
N GLY A 106 -9.44 -11.55 -15.70
CA GLY A 106 -8.38 -10.84 -16.41
C GLY A 106 -7.30 -10.32 -15.45
N ALA A 107 -7.70 -9.68 -14.36
CA ALA A 107 -6.78 -9.18 -13.35
C ALA A 107 -6.06 -10.31 -12.61
N ASN A 108 -6.77 -11.41 -12.29
CA ASN A 108 -6.15 -12.59 -11.68
C ASN A 108 -5.15 -13.26 -12.62
N ALA A 109 -5.39 -13.30 -13.94
CA ALA A 109 -4.42 -13.83 -14.89
C ALA A 109 -3.10 -13.03 -14.88
N VAL A 110 -3.17 -11.70 -14.74
CA VAL A 110 -1.97 -10.85 -14.56
C VAL A 110 -1.25 -11.17 -13.26
N TYR A 111 -2.00 -11.29 -12.16
CA TYR A 111 -1.44 -11.68 -10.86
C TYR A 111 -0.71 -13.03 -10.95
N GLN A 112 -1.29 -14.02 -11.65
CA GLN A 112 -0.65 -15.33 -11.86
C GLN A 112 0.65 -15.25 -12.67
N LYS A 113 0.74 -14.35 -13.66
CA LYS A 113 1.99 -14.08 -14.39
C LYS A 113 3.07 -13.54 -13.44
N ALA A 114 2.71 -12.56 -12.59
CA ALA A 114 3.64 -11.99 -11.63
C ALA A 114 4.16 -13.03 -10.62
N LEU A 115 3.30 -13.92 -10.12
CA LEU A 115 3.71 -15.01 -9.22
C LEU A 115 4.73 -15.97 -9.84
N LYS A 116 4.71 -16.12 -11.16
CA LYS A 116 5.66 -16.94 -11.92
C LYS A 116 6.93 -16.19 -12.32
N GLY A 117 7.00 -14.88 -12.04
CA GLY A 117 8.10 -14.02 -12.47
C GLY A 117 8.11 -13.75 -13.99
N GLU A 118 6.96 -13.86 -14.65
CA GLU A 118 6.79 -13.54 -16.06
C GLU A 118 6.83 -12.01 -16.24
N GLU A 119 7.36 -11.55 -17.39
CA GLU A 119 7.36 -10.14 -17.75
C GLU A 119 5.93 -9.62 -17.96
N LEU A 120 5.62 -8.46 -17.38
CA LEU A 120 4.32 -7.81 -17.51
C LEU A 120 4.38 -6.66 -18.50
N THR A 121 3.35 -6.56 -19.33
CA THR A 121 3.17 -5.46 -20.27
C THR A 121 2.48 -4.27 -19.57
N GLU A 122 2.59 -3.08 -20.16
CA GLU A 122 1.85 -1.89 -19.70
C GLU A 122 0.33 -2.16 -19.59
N LYS A 123 -0.22 -2.90 -20.55
CA LYS A 123 -1.63 -3.31 -20.51
C LYS A 123 -1.94 -4.25 -19.34
N ASP A 124 -1.02 -5.12 -18.98
CA ASP A 124 -1.17 -5.96 -17.78
C ASP A 124 -1.22 -5.07 -16.52
N LEU A 125 -0.38 -4.04 -16.44
CA LEU A 125 -0.40 -3.07 -15.33
C LEU A 125 -1.71 -2.31 -15.25
N ASP A 126 -2.24 -1.83 -16.39
CA ASP A 126 -3.53 -1.13 -16.45
C ASP A 126 -4.67 -2.01 -15.90
N VAL A 127 -4.68 -3.29 -16.25
CA VAL A 127 -5.69 -4.26 -15.82
C VAL A 127 -5.58 -4.55 -14.32
N TYR A 128 -4.37 -4.85 -13.84
CA TYR A 128 -4.16 -5.23 -12.45
C TYR A 128 -4.33 -4.05 -11.48
N GLN A 129 -3.66 -2.92 -11.74
CA GLN A 129 -3.74 -1.75 -10.87
C GLN A 129 -5.16 -1.18 -10.85
N GLY A 130 -5.85 -1.15 -12.01
CA GLY A 130 -7.24 -0.74 -12.07
C GLY A 130 -8.13 -1.59 -11.16
N ALA A 131 -8.01 -2.91 -11.20
CA ALA A 131 -8.76 -3.83 -10.35
C ALA A 131 -8.43 -3.62 -8.85
N LEU A 132 -7.15 -3.53 -8.50
CA LEU A 132 -6.70 -3.34 -7.13
C LEU A 132 -7.17 -1.98 -6.56
N LEU A 133 -7.00 -0.89 -7.30
CA LEU A 133 -7.38 0.45 -6.81
C LEU A 133 -8.91 0.59 -6.67
N ILE A 134 -9.70 -0.05 -7.55
CA ILE A 134 -11.17 -0.10 -7.39
C ILE A 134 -11.53 -0.89 -6.14
N HIS A 135 -10.88 -2.04 -5.88
CA HIS A 135 -11.11 -2.83 -4.67
C HIS A 135 -10.80 -2.01 -3.42
N LEU A 136 -9.61 -1.42 -3.35
CA LEU A 136 -9.19 -0.56 -2.24
C LEU A 136 -10.13 0.64 -2.04
N GLY A 137 -10.55 1.31 -3.13
CA GLY A 137 -11.50 2.42 -3.06
C GLY A 137 -12.84 2.04 -2.45
N ARG A 138 -13.34 0.82 -2.72
CA ARG A 138 -14.55 0.29 -2.07
C ARG A 138 -14.34 0.08 -0.56
N GLN A 139 -13.18 -0.42 -0.16
CA GLN A 139 -12.84 -0.58 1.24
C GLN A 139 -12.66 0.78 1.94
N TYR A 140 -12.04 1.76 1.26
CA TYR A 140 -11.90 3.12 1.81
C TYR A 140 -13.28 3.76 2.04
N HIS A 141 -14.20 3.59 1.09
CA HIS A 141 -15.59 4.04 1.28
C HIS A 141 -16.26 3.37 2.47
N LYS A 142 -16.12 2.05 2.62
CA LYS A 142 -16.68 1.26 3.72
C LYS A 142 -16.22 1.75 5.09
N TYR A 143 -14.93 2.12 5.23
CA TYR A 143 -14.32 2.55 6.49
C TYR A 143 -14.25 4.07 6.66
N GLY A 144 -14.67 4.87 5.68
CA GLY A 144 -14.57 6.33 5.72
C GLY A 144 -13.12 6.83 5.66
N ILE A 145 -12.23 6.10 4.99
CA ILE A 145 -10.82 6.47 4.81
C ILE A 145 -10.70 7.51 3.70
N VAL A 146 -9.90 8.55 3.94
CA VAL A 146 -9.58 9.58 2.96
C VAL A 146 -8.37 9.15 2.13
N PRO A 147 -8.51 8.86 0.83
CA PRO A 147 -7.38 8.52 -0.02
C PRO A 147 -6.60 9.77 -0.42
N GLN A 148 -5.27 9.71 -0.25
CA GLN A 148 -4.34 10.72 -0.74
C GLN A 148 -3.50 10.11 -1.85
N SER A 149 -3.67 10.61 -3.08
CA SER A 149 -2.94 10.11 -4.25
C SER A 149 -1.87 11.11 -4.67
N HIS A 150 -0.61 10.72 -4.60
CA HIS A 150 0.55 11.43 -5.10
C HIS A 150 0.92 10.82 -6.45
N ILE A 151 0.62 11.52 -7.55
CA ILE A 151 0.75 10.98 -8.90
C ILE A 151 1.83 11.73 -9.65
N GLY A 152 2.74 10.99 -10.31
CA GLY A 152 3.74 11.55 -11.23
C GLY A 152 4.76 12.47 -10.55
N ALA A 153 5.09 12.25 -9.29
CA ALA A 153 6.11 13.03 -8.59
C ALA A 153 7.48 12.84 -9.25
N LEU A 154 8.12 13.95 -9.66
CA LEU A 154 9.50 13.92 -10.16
C LEU A 154 10.46 13.75 -8.97
N ARG A 155 10.96 12.52 -8.81
CA ARG A 155 11.93 12.18 -7.76
C ARG A 155 13.36 12.30 -8.25
N ASN A 156 14.31 12.31 -7.32
CA ASN A 156 15.74 12.31 -7.61
C ASN A 156 16.19 13.40 -8.59
N ASN A 157 15.51 14.55 -8.58
CA ASN A 157 15.70 15.64 -9.55
C ASN A 157 16.97 16.48 -9.32
N SER A 158 17.68 16.26 -8.21
CA SER A 158 19.01 16.84 -7.95
C SER A 158 20.09 15.81 -8.26
N THR A 159 20.66 15.83 -9.47
CA THR A 159 21.72 14.91 -9.90
C THR A 159 22.87 14.83 -8.92
N ARG A 160 23.28 16.00 -8.35
CA ARG A 160 24.37 16.04 -7.36
C ARG A 160 24.02 15.26 -6.09
N GLN A 161 22.81 15.45 -5.56
CA GLN A 161 22.38 14.74 -4.33
C GLN A 161 22.16 13.27 -4.60
N PHE A 162 21.54 12.93 -5.72
CA PHE A 162 21.36 11.54 -6.13
C PHE A 162 22.69 10.77 -6.22
N ASN A 163 23.71 11.37 -6.83
CA ASN A 163 25.05 10.76 -6.92
C ASN A 163 25.77 10.61 -5.57
N THR A 164 25.38 11.41 -4.56
CA THR A 164 26.00 11.40 -3.24
C THR A 164 25.23 10.54 -2.23
N LEU A 165 23.92 10.60 -2.24
CA LEU A 165 23.05 10.02 -1.22
C LEU A 165 22.28 8.77 -1.71
N GLY A 166 22.17 8.59 -3.04
CA GLY A 166 21.37 7.53 -3.64
C GLY A 166 19.92 7.93 -3.89
N VAL A 167 19.06 6.93 -3.95
CA VAL A 167 17.64 7.09 -4.21
C VAL A 167 16.94 7.73 -3.01
N ASP A 168 16.00 8.64 -3.30
CA ASP A 168 15.09 9.27 -2.33
C ASP A 168 14.16 8.23 -1.69
#